data_3b9b68c77674975ae6e7d2777fe0e5c4
#
_entry.id   3b9b68c77674975ae6e7d2777fe0e5c4
#
_cell.length_a   1.000
_cell.length_b   1.000
_cell.length_c   1.000
_cell.angle_alpha   90.00
_cell.angle_beta   90.00
_cell.angle_gamma   90.00
#
_symmetry.space_group_name_H-M   'P 1'
#
loop_
_entity.id
_entity.type
_entity.pdbx_description
1 polymer ?
#
loop_
_entity_poly.entity_id
_entity_poly.type
_entity_poly.pdbx_seq_one_letter_code
_entity_poly.pdbx_strand_id
1 'polypeptide(L)'
;MLEEGSEHRRWILDPFAFLRKALRLVPLPSPDATTENGRRIATVHIDGDGFVSRAEVPGSPYAGQQVLEDFIKPYPFLTSVSVIEGEVGPKGMYPHLARELEPIARRIFADDKVEVASHTFSHPFFWQPQLAEQGENFEAQYGYKMAIPGYDKVDFVREVIGARDYIEQRLTTPRKPVKMIFWSGDALPDAATIKLAYDAGLMNVNGGNTALTRAFPSLTGLYPLIRPTRGGVQYYAPIINENVYTNLWQGPYYGFRGVIDTFALTDSPRRLRGLHLYYHFYSGTKQASIRTMHQIYAAMQAEHPLSLWMSDYIPRLEGLHRASLAKRADGSWQLRGFAALRTVRLDPALGWPDLGRSTGVAGVRDLPQGRYVHLSAANARLVLRDSRDPRPALEEANRPLKHWRYRDDGRVEFAFAGHLPLRLVVRAAGDCRLSAAGKAFPGKAGNGLWTFELPMEQVRDGQLVCR
;
A
#
# COMPACT_ATOMS: atom_id res chain seq x y z
N MET A 1 28.80 -9.18 -5.61
CA MET A 1 29.57 -10.41 -5.38
C MET A 1 28.57 -11.52 -5.14
N LEU A 2 28.72 -12.68 -5.78
CA LEU A 2 27.93 -13.87 -5.48
C LEU A 2 28.56 -14.51 -4.23
N GLU A 3 27.74 -14.95 -3.30
CA GLU A 3 28.21 -15.75 -2.17
C GLU A 3 28.43 -17.17 -2.66
N GLU A 4 29.61 -17.72 -2.42
CA GLU A 4 29.97 -19.08 -2.84
C GLU A 4 29.03 -20.09 -2.15
N GLY A 5 28.36 -20.95 -2.93
CA GLY A 5 27.35 -21.90 -2.42
C GLY A 5 25.94 -21.33 -2.21
N SER A 6 25.68 -20.06 -2.51
CA SER A 6 24.35 -19.47 -2.58
C SER A 6 24.17 -18.69 -3.87
N GLU A 7 23.00 -18.75 -4.48
CA GLU A 7 22.67 -17.95 -5.66
C GLU A 7 22.37 -16.48 -5.31
N HIS A 8 22.50 -16.11 -4.03
CA HIS A 8 22.14 -14.78 -3.53
C HIS A 8 23.25 -13.77 -3.77
N ARG A 9 22.89 -12.64 -4.38
CA ARG A 9 23.78 -11.48 -4.51
C ARG A 9 23.70 -10.63 -3.27
N ARG A 10 24.86 -10.15 -2.76
CA ARG A 10 24.90 -9.27 -1.59
C ARG A 10 25.71 -8.01 -1.86
N TRP A 11 25.27 -6.87 -1.34
CA TRP A 11 26.12 -5.72 -1.15
C TRP A 11 27.07 -5.98 0.03
N ILE A 12 28.37 -5.84 -0.22
CA ILE A 12 29.42 -6.00 0.82
C ILE A 12 29.80 -4.67 1.46
N LEU A 13 29.17 -3.60 1.04
CA LEU A 13 29.35 -2.24 1.55
C LEU A 13 28.00 -1.52 1.56
N ASP A 14 27.89 -0.40 2.28
CA ASP A 14 26.69 0.43 2.24
C ASP A 14 26.51 1.04 0.83
N PRO A 15 25.48 0.60 0.07
CA PRO A 15 25.27 1.08 -1.29
C PRO A 15 24.92 2.57 -1.33
N PHE A 16 24.24 3.11 -0.31
CA PHE A 16 23.92 4.54 -0.26
C PHE A 16 25.14 5.40 -0.05
N ALA A 17 26.04 5.01 0.88
CA ALA A 17 27.29 5.70 1.10
C ALA A 17 28.18 5.61 -0.16
N PHE A 18 28.27 4.44 -0.77
CA PHE A 18 29.02 4.22 -2.00
C PHE A 18 28.49 5.10 -3.14
N LEU A 19 27.21 5.03 -3.45
CA LEU A 19 26.60 5.79 -4.54
C LEU A 19 26.70 7.31 -4.31
N ARG A 20 26.50 7.77 -3.07
CA ARG A 20 26.67 9.19 -2.71
C ARG A 20 28.08 9.66 -3.04
N LYS A 21 29.10 8.88 -2.65
CA LYS A 21 30.50 9.23 -2.90
C LYS A 21 30.87 9.11 -4.39
N ALA A 22 30.53 8.01 -5.04
CA ALA A 22 30.85 7.72 -6.43
C ALA A 22 30.22 8.74 -7.40
N LEU A 23 28.96 9.11 -7.16
CA LEU A 23 28.22 10.07 -7.98
C LEU A 23 28.31 11.51 -7.46
N ARG A 24 29.09 11.77 -6.40
CA ARG A 24 29.25 13.09 -5.77
C ARG A 24 27.90 13.75 -5.45
N LEU A 25 26.93 12.95 -4.96
CA LEU A 25 25.58 13.44 -4.66
C LEU A 25 25.63 14.37 -3.46
N VAL A 26 25.06 15.56 -3.63
CA VAL A 26 24.75 16.48 -2.53
C VAL A 26 23.37 16.16 -1.94
N PRO A 27 23.09 16.55 -0.68
CA PRO A 27 21.76 16.42 -0.11
C PRO A 27 20.70 17.10 -0.97
N LEU A 28 19.65 16.37 -1.32
CA LEU A 28 18.52 16.85 -2.11
C LEU A 28 17.21 16.45 -1.42
N PRO A 29 16.15 17.29 -1.53
CA PRO A 29 14.81 16.83 -1.22
C PRO A 29 14.46 15.63 -2.11
N SER A 30 13.84 14.59 -1.54
CA SER A 30 13.49 13.38 -2.28
C SER A 30 12.01 13.08 -2.13
N PRO A 31 11.27 12.82 -3.22
CA PRO A 31 9.90 12.31 -3.13
C PRO A 31 9.88 11.02 -2.31
N ASP A 32 8.84 10.83 -1.50
CA ASP A 32 8.73 9.66 -0.62
C ASP A 32 7.32 9.09 -0.62
N ALA A 33 7.18 7.80 -0.98
CA ALA A 33 5.92 7.05 -1.01
C ALA A 33 5.81 6.04 0.15
N THR A 34 6.68 6.14 1.16
CA THR A 34 6.67 5.24 2.32
C THR A 34 6.00 5.85 3.54
N THR A 35 5.88 7.18 3.54
CA THR A 35 5.40 7.99 4.65
C THR A 35 4.42 9.04 4.13
N GLU A 36 3.30 9.23 4.82
CA GLU A 36 2.38 10.33 4.56
C GLU A 36 1.90 10.93 5.88
N ASN A 37 1.82 12.26 5.93
CA ASN A 37 1.45 13.00 7.13
C ASN A 37 2.17 12.49 8.39
N GLY A 38 3.49 12.27 8.27
CA GLY A 38 4.35 11.85 9.36
C GLY A 38 4.21 10.39 9.79
N ARG A 39 3.30 9.61 9.22
CA ARG A 39 3.09 8.21 9.55
C ARG A 39 3.58 7.31 8.43
N ARG A 40 4.11 6.13 8.79
CA ARG A 40 4.43 5.09 7.83
C ARG A 40 3.14 4.65 7.14
N ILE A 41 3.13 4.53 5.82
CA ILE A 41 1.97 4.04 5.08
C ILE A 41 1.83 2.54 5.31
N ALA A 42 0.59 2.09 5.55
CA ALA A 42 0.23 0.68 5.60
C ALA A 42 -0.80 0.36 4.50
N THR A 43 -0.55 -0.74 3.80
CA THR A 43 -1.48 -1.33 2.82
C THR A 43 -1.61 -2.83 3.08
N VAL A 44 -2.82 -3.34 2.88
CA VAL A 44 -3.11 -4.78 2.95
C VAL A 44 -3.80 -5.18 1.67
N HIS A 45 -3.34 -6.24 1.01
CA HIS A 45 -4.11 -6.84 -0.07
C HIS A 45 -4.10 -8.37 0.02
N ILE A 46 -5.20 -8.95 -0.47
CA ILE A 46 -5.48 -10.38 -0.38
C ILE A 46 -5.80 -10.89 -1.77
N ASP A 47 -5.00 -11.83 -2.23
CA ASP A 47 -5.26 -12.57 -3.47
C ASP A 47 -6.30 -13.66 -3.26
N GLY A 48 -7.01 -13.98 -4.33
CA GLY A 48 -8.19 -14.84 -4.31
C GLY A 48 -7.95 -16.30 -3.97
N ASP A 49 -6.71 -16.75 -4.03
CA ASP A 49 -6.32 -18.16 -3.96
C ASP A 49 -6.72 -18.83 -2.65
N GLY A 50 -7.34 -19.99 -2.80
CA GLY A 50 -7.73 -20.82 -1.67
C GLY A 50 -8.94 -20.30 -0.89
N PHE A 51 -9.75 -19.44 -1.49
CA PHE A 51 -11.00 -18.95 -0.88
C PHE A 51 -11.91 -20.11 -0.45
N VAL A 52 -12.00 -21.16 -1.29
CA VAL A 52 -12.80 -22.36 -1.09
C VAL A 52 -12.19 -23.34 -0.07
N SER A 53 -10.91 -23.19 0.26
CA SER A 53 -10.21 -24.10 1.17
C SER A 53 -10.86 -24.14 2.54
N ARG A 54 -10.83 -25.30 3.20
CA ARG A 54 -11.35 -25.45 4.56
C ARG A 54 -10.28 -25.19 5.60
N ALA A 55 -10.59 -24.36 6.59
CA ALA A 55 -9.66 -24.08 7.68
C ALA A 55 -9.58 -25.26 8.65
N GLU A 56 -8.37 -25.56 9.12
CA GLU A 56 -8.08 -26.62 10.09
C GLU A 56 -8.26 -26.10 11.52
N VAL A 57 -9.46 -25.57 11.79
CA VAL A 57 -9.91 -25.04 13.08
C VAL A 57 -11.29 -25.58 13.39
N PRO A 58 -11.77 -25.50 14.65
CA PRO A 58 -13.12 -25.95 14.99
C PRO A 58 -14.19 -25.35 14.07
N GLY A 59 -15.11 -26.19 13.59
CA GLY A 59 -16.14 -25.82 12.62
C GLY A 59 -15.70 -25.81 11.17
N SER A 60 -14.41 -25.95 10.88
CA SER A 60 -13.84 -26.04 9.52
C SER A 60 -14.48 -25.07 8.50
N PRO A 61 -14.51 -23.75 8.77
CA PRO A 61 -15.10 -22.77 7.87
C PRO A 61 -14.31 -22.70 6.55
N TYR A 62 -14.91 -22.10 5.51
CA TYR A 62 -14.15 -21.72 4.33
C TYR A 62 -13.10 -20.65 4.67
N ALA A 63 -11.96 -20.68 4.01
CA ALA A 63 -10.88 -19.72 4.23
C ALA A 63 -11.35 -18.26 4.03
N GLY A 64 -12.22 -18.03 3.02
CA GLY A 64 -12.85 -16.72 2.83
C GLY A 64 -13.61 -16.23 4.06
N GLN A 65 -14.34 -17.11 4.75
CA GLN A 65 -15.03 -16.77 5.98
C GLN A 65 -14.06 -16.58 7.16
N GLN A 66 -13.07 -17.46 7.30
CA GLN A 66 -12.04 -17.37 8.34
C GLN A 66 -11.29 -16.05 8.27
N VAL A 67 -10.84 -15.65 7.08
CA VAL A 67 -10.13 -14.39 6.87
C VAL A 67 -11.00 -13.17 7.15
N LEU A 68 -12.29 -13.21 6.77
CA LEU A 68 -13.24 -12.14 7.09
C LEU A 68 -13.35 -11.94 8.61
N GLU A 69 -13.56 -13.02 9.36
CA GLU A 69 -13.88 -12.94 10.79
C GLU A 69 -12.61 -12.65 11.63
N ASP A 70 -11.45 -13.22 11.29
CA ASP A 70 -10.24 -13.12 12.10
C ASP A 70 -9.34 -11.92 11.70
N PHE A 71 -9.40 -11.45 10.44
CA PHE A 71 -8.44 -10.43 9.98
C PHE A 71 -9.10 -9.17 9.46
N ILE A 72 -10.12 -9.27 8.60
CA ILE A 72 -10.73 -8.08 8.01
C ILE A 72 -11.53 -7.31 9.05
N LYS A 73 -12.42 -7.97 9.79
CA LYS A 73 -13.30 -7.31 10.78
C LYS A 73 -12.55 -6.75 11.99
N PRO A 74 -11.65 -7.51 12.66
CA PRO A 74 -11.07 -7.06 13.93
C PRO A 74 -10.04 -5.96 13.80
N TYR A 75 -9.29 -5.93 12.69
CA TYR A 75 -8.18 -4.99 12.54
C TYR A 75 -8.58 -3.71 11.80
N PRO A 76 -8.05 -2.53 12.21
CA PRO A 76 -8.40 -1.24 11.62
C PRO A 76 -7.56 -0.93 10.37
N PHE A 77 -7.46 -1.89 9.45
CA PHE A 77 -6.73 -1.69 8.20
C PHE A 77 -7.68 -1.68 7.01
N LEU A 78 -7.46 -0.73 6.11
CA LEU A 78 -8.08 -0.73 4.80
C LEU A 78 -7.45 -1.86 3.98
N THR A 79 -8.28 -2.73 3.42
CA THR A 79 -7.85 -3.96 2.76
C THR A 79 -8.40 -4.03 1.33
N SER A 80 -7.52 -4.29 0.38
CA SER A 80 -7.89 -4.54 -1.02
C SER A 80 -8.03 -6.04 -1.21
N VAL A 81 -9.21 -6.51 -1.57
CA VAL A 81 -9.53 -7.94 -1.62
C VAL A 81 -9.95 -8.34 -3.02
N SER A 82 -9.37 -9.41 -3.53
CA SER A 82 -9.76 -10.01 -4.80
C SER A 82 -10.36 -11.40 -4.62
N VAL A 83 -11.03 -11.89 -5.66
CA VAL A 83 -11.47 -13.28 -5.76
C VAL A 83 -11.17 -13.81 -7.16
N ILE A 84 -10.93 -15.11 -7.25
CA ILE A 84 -10.86 -15.85 -8.52
C ILE A 84 -12.28 -16.27 -8.87
N GLU A 85 -12.82 -15.78 -10.00
CA GLU A 85 -14.18 -16.18 -10.42
C GLU A 85 -14.30 -17.70 -10.56
N GLY A 86 -13.28 -18.33 -11.13
CA GLY A 86 -13.25 -19.79 -11.35
C GLY A 86 -13.25 -20.62 -10.07
N GLU A 87 -12.91 -20.03 -8.93
CA GLU A 87 -13.00 -20.67 -7.61
C GLU A 87 -14.34 -20.48 -6.96
N VAL A 88 -14.91 -19.28 -7.07
CA VAL A 88 -16.11 -18.84 -6.32
C VAL A 88 -17.39 -18.98 -7.14
N GLY A 89 -17.31 -18.86 -8.45
CA GLY A 89 -18.45 -18.70 -9.35
C GLY A 89 -19.07 -20.00 -9.87
N PRO A 90 -20.33 -19.93 -10.35
CA PRO A 90 -21.06 -21.11 -10.82
C PRO A 90 -20.57 -21.68 -12.15
N LYS A 91 -19.68 -20.95 -12.86
CA LYS A 91 -19.03 -21.42 -14.08
C LYS A 91 -17.56 -21.79 -13.86
N GLY A 92 -17.17 -21.95 -12.60
CA GLY A 92 -15.82 -22.24 -12.18
C GLY A 92 -15.55 -23.73 -11.97
N MET A 93 -14.53 -24.01 -11.20
CA MET A 93 -14.04 -25.34 -10.85
C MET A 93 -14.98 -26.05 -9.86
N TYR A 94 -15.70 -25.28 -9.03
CA TYR A 94 -16.59 -25.80 -7.97
C TYR A 94 -18.02 -25.24 -8.10
N PRO A 95 -18.75 -25.49 -9.23
CA PRO A 95 -20.03 -24.86 -9.49
C PRO A 95 -21.11 -25.18 -8.44
N HIS A 96 -21.02 -26.36 -7.81
CA HIS A 96 -21.94 -26.78 -6.75
C HIS A 96 -21.74 -26.01 -5.43
N LEU A 97 -20.54 -25.43 -5.20
CA LEU A 97 -20.23 -24.62 -4.00
C LEU A 97 -20.54 -23.13 -4.17
N ALA A 98 -20.82 -22.66 -5.38
CA ALA A 98 -21.05 -21.23 -5.64
C ALA A 98 -22.16 -20.63 -4.75
N ARG A 99 -23.20 -21.41 -4.41
CA ARG A 99 -24.29 -20.99 -3.51
C ARG A 99 -23.81 -20.70 -2.09
N GLU A 100 -22.70 -21.29 -1.66
CA GLU A 100 -22.08 -21.07 -0.35
C GLU A 100 -20.99 -19.98 -0.43
N LEU A 101 -20.19 -19.97 -1.49
CA LEU A 101 -19.01 -19.11 -1.62
C LEU A 101 -19.36 -17.67 -1.99
N GLU A 102 -20.28 -17.44 -2.95
CA GLU A 102 -20.69 -16.08 -3.33
C GLU A 102 -21.26 -15.26 -2.17
N PRO A 103 -22.09 -15.80 -1.26
CA PRO A 103 -22.54 -15.06 -0.07
C PRO A 103 -21.39 -14.64 0.85
N ILE A 104 -20.33 -15.44 0.97
CA ILE A 104 -19.14 -15.09 1.76
C ILE A 104 -18.39 -13.95 1.08
N ALA A 105 -18.16 -14.03 -0.24
CA ALA A 105 -17.52 -12.97 -1.02
C ALA A 105 -18.33 -11.66 -0.92
N ARG A 106 -19.67 -11.72 -1.04
CA ARG A 106 -20.52 -10.53 -0.86
C ARG A 106 -20.39 -9.90 0.52
N ARG A 107 -20.27 -10.70 1.60
CA ARG A 107 -20.07 -10.16 2.95
C ARG A 107 -18.70 -9.48 3.08
N ILE A 108 -17.66 -10.03 2.47
CA ILE A 108 -16.33 -9.43 2.45
C ILE A 108 -16.39 -8.07 1.72
N PHE A 109 -16.95 -8.05 0.52
CA PHE A 109 -17.05 -6.83 -0.28
C PHE A 109 -18.00 -5.78 0.28
N ALA A 110 -18.93 -6.16 1.15
CA ALA A 110 -19.82 -5.24 1.86
C ALA A 110 -19.12 -4.50 3.02
N ASP A 111 -18.02 -5.02 3.58
CA ASP A 111 -17.29 -4.35 4.67
C ASP A 111 -16.72 -3.01 4.21
N ASP A 112 -16.94 -1.93 4.99
CA ASP A 112 -16.53 -0.58 4.61
C ASP A 112 -15.01 -0.39 4.53
N LYS A 113 -14.23 -1.26 5.16
CA LYS A 113 -12.76 -1.27 5.07
C LYS A 113 -12.23 -1.98 3.82
N VAL A 114 -13.10 -2.65 3.06
CA VAL A 114 -12.70 -3.44 1.88
C VAL A 114 -12.94 -2.66 0.60
N GLU A 115 -11.94 -2.60 -0.28
CA GLU A 115 -12.12 -2.30 -1.69
C GLU A 115 -12.08 -3.58 -2.53
N VAL A 116 -12.78 -3.55 -3.66
CA VAL A 116 -12.99 -4.72 -4.52
C VAL A 116 -11.96 -4.77 -5.62
N ALA A 117 -11.31 -5.94 -5.77
CA ALA A 117 -10.40 -6.26 -6.85
C ALA A 117 -10.79 -7.59 -7.53
N SER A 118 -10.23 -7.85 -8.70
CA SER A 118 -10.34 -9.12 -9.43
C SER A 118 -9.02 -9.89 -9.35
N HIS A 119 -9.11 -11.20 -9.14
CA HIS A 119 -7.97 -12.10 -9.29
C HIS A 119 -8.18 -13.04 -10.48
N THR A 120 -8.81 -12.51 -11.55
CA THR A 120 -9.03 -13.17 -12.81
C THR A 120 -10.14 -14.24 -12.81
N PHE A 121 -10.29 -14.91 -13.94
CA PHE A 121 -11.24 -16.01 -14.07
C PHE A 121 -10.62 -17.37 -13.72
N SER A 122 -9.54 -17.74 -14.42
CA SER A 122 -8.94 -19.07 -14.30
C SER A 122 -7.57 -19.08 -13.60
N HIS A 123 -7.13 -17.92 -13.07
CA HIS A 123 -5.84 -17.78 -12.44
C HIS A 123 -4.68 -18.23 -13.36
N PRO A 124 -4.52 -17.62 -14.57
CA PRO A 124 -3.45 -18.01 -15.47
C PRO A 124 -2.08 -17.77 -14.83
N PHE A 125 -1.16 -18.71 -15.04
CA PHE A 125 0.20 -18.56 -14.52
C PHE A 125 1.00 -17.58 -15.37
N PHE A 126 0.85 -17.62 -16.71
CA PHE A 126 1.56 -16.76 -17.64
C PHE A 126 0.66 -15.70 -18.25
N TRP A 127 1.18 -14.46 -18.31
CA TRP A 127 0.48 -13.28 -18.85
C TRP A 127 1.06 -12.79 -20.18
N GLN A 128 1.85 -13.62 -20.84
CA GLN A 128 2.39 -13.39 -22.18
C GLN A 128 1.78 -14.43 -23.12
N PRO A 129 1.15 -14.04 -24.25
CA PRO A 129 0.43 -14.97 -25.12
C PRO A 129 1.24 -16.19 -25.51
N GLN A 130 2.52 -16.01 -25.88
CA GLN A 130 3.41 -17.09 -26.30
C GLN A 130 3.69 -18.09 -25.19
N LEU A 131 3.81 -17.62 -23.93
CA LEU A 131 4.03 -18.49 -22.78
C LEU A 131 2.72 -19.16 -22.33
N ALA A 132 1.60 -18.46 -22.43
CA ALA A 132 0.29 -19.01 -22.12
C ALA A 132 -0.10 -20.15 -23.07
N GLU A 133 0.26 -20.06 -24.36
CA GLU A 133 0.05 -21.13 -25.35
C GLU A 133 0.98 -22.33 -25.12
N GLN A 134 2.22 -22.08 -24.66
CA GLN A 134 3.17 -23.14 -24.30
C GLN A 134 2.83 -23.79 -22.96
N GLY A 135 2.07 -23.12 -22.12
CA GLY A 135 1.73 -23.54 -20.77
C GLY A 135 0.96 -24.85 -20.69
N GLU A 136 0.30 -25.28 -21.77
CA GLU A 136 -0.35 -26.59 -21.84
C GLU A 136 0.60 -27.76 -21.59
N ASN A 137 1.91 -27.60 -21.91
CA ASN A 137 2.96 -28.58 -21.71
C ASN A 137 3.86 -28.28 -20.51
N PHE A 138 3.50 -27.27 -19.69
CA PHE A 138 4.30 -26.84 -18.56
C PHE A 138 3.89 -27.61 -17.30
N GLU A 139 4.70 -28.59 -16.90
CA GLU A 139 4.58 -29.27 -15.61
C GLU A 139 5.04 -28.36 -14.47
N ALA A 140 4.33 -27.25 -14.27
CA ALA A 140 4.57 -26.42 -13.11
C ALA A 140 3.92 -27.03 -11.87
N GLN A 141 4.54 -26.82 -10.72
CA GLN A 141 4.02 -27.21 -9.41
C GLN A 141 2.58 -26.73 -9.16
N TYR A 142 2.12 -25.70 -9.88
CA TYR A 142 0.80 -25.05 -9.72
C TYR A 142 -0.09 -25.17 -10.98
N GLY A 143 0.37 -25.84 -12.03
CA GLY A 143 -0.30 -25.82 -13.34
C GLY A 143 -0.22 -24.45 -14.02
N TYR A 144 -0.68 -24.34 -15.28
CA TYR A 144 -0.68 -23.08 -16.02
C TYR A 144 -1.96 -22.25 -15.83
N LYS A 145 -3.05 -22.86 -15.38
CA LYS A 145 -4.33 -22.25 -14.95
C LYS A 145 -5.17 -23.26 -14.18
N MET A 146 -6.25 -22.78 -13.56
CA MET A 146 -7.26 -23.68 -12.97
C MET A 146 -7.93 -24.54 -14.05
N ALA A 147 -8.16 -25.81 -13.75
CA ALA A 147 -8.86 -26.76 -14.63
C ALA A 147 -10.38 -26.49 -14.62
N ILE A 148 -10.83 -25.51 -15.35
CA ILE A 148 -12.25 -25.11 -15.45
C ILE A 148 -12.89 -25.82 -16.63
N PRO A 149 -14.00 -26.55 -16.46
CA PRO A 149 -14.67 -27.26 -17.53
C PRO A 149 -15.08 -26.32 -18.68
N GLY A 150 -14.70 -26.68 -19.92
CA GLY A 150 -15.01 -25.92 -21.13
C GLY A 150 -14.18 -24.62 -21.29
N TYR A 151 -13.09 -24.48 -20.52
CA TYR A 151 -12.14 -23.38 -20.66
C TYR A 151 -10.71 -23.91 -20.82
N ASP A 152 -10.42 -24.40 -22.01
CA ASP A 152 -9.16 -25.08 -22.28
C ASP A 152 -8.03 -24.08 -22.62
N LYS A 153 -8.36 -22.99 -23.30
CA LYS A 153 -7.41 -21.95 -23.69
C LYS A 153 -7.61 -20.65 -22.91
N VAL A 154 -6.51 -20.05 -22.45
CA VAL A 154 -6.56 -18.74 -21.77
C VAL A 154 -6.97 -17.63 -22.76
N ASP A 155 -8.01 -16.88 -22.41
CA ASP A 155 -8.45 -15.66 -23.08
C ASP A 155 -8.28 -14.46 -22.14
N PHE A 156 -7.31 -13.60 -22.39
CA PHE A 156 -7.00 -12.47 -21.52
C PHE A 156 -8.17 -11.46 -21.41
N VAL A 157 -9.02 -11.35 -22.41
CA VAL A 157 -10.25 -10.53 -22.30
C VAL A 157 -11.20 -11.15 -21.27
N ARG A 158 -11.36 -12.48 -21.31
CA ARG A 158 -12.16 -13.21 -20.34
C ARG A 158 -11.56 -13.12 -18.92
N GLU A 159 -10.24 -13.21 -18.80
CA GLU A 159 -9.53 -13.14 -17.53
C GLU A 159 -9.67 -11.75 -16.88
N VAL A 160 -9.52 -10.69 -17.66
CA VAL A 160 -9.48 -9.31 -17.14
C VAL A 160 -10.89 -8.70 -17.07
N ILE A 161 -11.60 -8.65 -18.21
CA ILE A 161 -12.88 -7.98 -18.34
C ILE A 161 -14.02 -8.87 -17.86
N GLY A 162 -14.04 -10.13 -18.30
CA GLY A 162 -15.11 -11.05 -17.93
C GLY A 162 -15.16 -11.33 -16.43
N ALA A 163 -14.02 -11.50 -15.78
CA ALA A 163 -13.98 -11.69 -14.33
C ALA A 163 -14.40 -10.43 -13.56
N ARG A 164 -13.98 -9.22 -14.01
CA ARG A 164 -14.49 -7.96 -13.46
C ARG A 164 -16.01 -7.89 -13.54
N ASP A 165 -16.57 -8.15 -14.71
CA ASP A 165 -18.00 -8.05 -14.96
C ASP A 165 -18.80 -9.04 -14.09
N TYR A 166 -18.28 -10.27 -13.91
CA TYR A 166 -18.88 -11.24 -12.99
C TYR A 166 -18.92 -10.70 -11.56
N ILE A 167 -17.79 -10.17 -11.04
CA ILE A 167 -17.71 -9.64 -9.69
C ILE A 167 -18.71 -8.49 -9.52
N GLU A 168 -18.76 -7.55 -10.47
CA GLU A 168 -19.66 -6.40 -10.39
C GLU A 168 -21.14 -6.78 -10.48
N GLN A 169 -21.49 -7.79 -11.28
CA GLN A 169 -22.87 -8.24 -11.42
C GLN A 169 -23.36 -9.09 -10.27
N ARG A 170 -22.47 -9.84 -9.60
CA ARG A 170 -22.89 -10.88 -8.64
C ARG A 170 -22.38 -10.68 -7.21
N LEU A 171 -21.23 -10.08 -7.01
CA LEU A 171 -20.54 -10.11 -5.72
C LEU A 171 -20.48 -8.75 -5.03
N THR A 172 -20.62 -7.66 -5.76
CA THR A 172 -20.56 -6.31 -5.20
C THR A 172 -21.75 -5.45 -5.64
N THR A 173 -21.70 -4.16 -5.36
CA THR A 173 -22.75 -3.20 -5.71
C THR A 173 -22.16 -2.08 -6.57
N PRO A 174 -23.00 -1.32 -7.34
CA PRO A 174 -22.52 -0.17 -8.12
C PRO A 174 -21.80 0.90 -7.30
N ARG A 175 -21.97 0.92 -5.98
CA ARG A 175 -21.24 1.85 -5.09
C ARG A 175 -19.81 1.40 -4.80
N LYS A 176 -19.49 0.12 -5.02
CA LYS A 176 -18.17 -0.49 -4.83
C LYS A 176 -17.75 -1.24 -6.10
N PRO A 177 -17.46 -0.56 -7.21
CA PRO A 177 -17.03 -1.22 -8.44
C PRO A 177 -15.65 -1.87 -8.25
N VAL A 178 -15.31 -2.81 -9.12
CA VAL A 178 -13.97 -3.38 -9.19
C VAL A 178 -12.99 -2.30 -9.67
N LYS A 179 -12.00 -1.98 -8.88
CA LYS A 179 -11.02 -0.94 -9.19
C LYS A 179 -9.70 -1.48 -9.74
N MET A 180 -9.41 -2.75 -9.48
CA MET A 180 -8.08 -3.30 -9.67
C MET A 180 -8.12 -4.73 -10.18
N ILE A 181 -7.07 -5.10 -10.90
CA ILE A 181 -6.67 -6.49 -11.13
C ILE A 181 -5.38 -6.79 -10.37
N PHE A 182 -5.34 -7.93 -9.69
CA PHE A 182 -4.15 -8.51 -9.11
C PHE A 182 -3.66 -9.61 -10.05
N TRP A 183 -2.46 -9.44 -10.60
CA TRP A 183 -1.90 -10.40 -11.54
C TRP A 183 -1.58 -11.71 -10.84
N SER A 184 -2.06 -12.81 -11.40
CA SER A 184 -1.82 -14.17 -10.90
C SER A 184 -0.49 -14.74 -11.41
N GLY A 185 -0.08 -15.88 -10.87
CA GLY A 185 1.05 -16.69 -11.34
C GLY A 185 2.39 -15.94 -11.32
N ASP A 186 3.06 -15.86 -12.48
CA ASP A 186 4.34 -15.15 -12.61
C ASP A 186 4.22 -13.63 -12.49
N ALA A 187 3.00 -13.11 -12.57
CA ALA A 187 2.69 -11.68 -12.51
C ALA A 187 3.57 -10.83 -13.45
N LEU A 188 3.85 -11.32 -14.67
CA LEU A 188 4.65 -10.65 -15.68
C LEU A 188 3.88 -10.35 -16.97
N PRO A 189 2.77 -9.55 -16.91
CA PRO A 189 1.99 -9.21 -18.08
C PRO A 189 2.83 -8.47 -19.12
N ASP A 190 2.58 -8.75 -20.40
CA ASP A 190 3.18 -7.99 -21.48
C ASP A 190 2.51 -6.59 -21.64
N ALA A 191 3.04 -5.79 -22.56
CA ALA A 191 2.53 -4.43 -22.77
C ALA A 191 1.06 -4.40 -23.26
N ALA A 192 0.64 -5.39 -24.05
CA ALA A 192 -0.73 -5.46 -24.56
C ALA A 192 -1.71 -5.82 -23.44
N THR A 193 -1.34 -6.75 -22.59
CA THR A 193 -2.14 -7.18 -21.43
C THR A 193 -2.25 -6.07 -20.37
N ILE A 194 -1.18 -5.32 -20.13
CA ILE A 194 -1.24 -4.13 -19.26
C ILE A 194 -2.19 -3.08 -19.86
N LYS A 195 -2.08 -2.83 -21.17
CA LYS A 195 -2.98 -1.90 -21.86
C LYS A 195 -4.44 -2.32 -21.77
N LEU A 196 -4.73 -3.63 -21.88
CA LEU A 196 -6.09 -4.16 -21.71
C LEU A 196 -6.67 -3.81 -20.34
N ALA A 197 -5.88 -3.94 -19.26
CA ALA A 197 -6.32 -3.56 -17.92
C ALA A 197 -6.58 -2.04 -17.81
N TYR A 198 -5.71 -1.20 -18.39
CA TYR A 198 -5.92 0.25 -18.42
C TYR A 198 -7.15 0.65 -19.23
N ASP A 199 -7.37 0.05 -20.42
CA ASP A 199 -8.53 0.32 -21.27
C ASP A 199 -9.84 -0.12 -20.57
N ALA A 200 -9.77 -1.14 -19.71
CA ALA A 200 -10.87 -1.59 -18.86
C ALA A 200 -11.09 -0.72 -17.61
N GLY A 201 -10.30 0.34 -17.42
CA GLY A 201 -10.37 1.23 -16.26
C GLY A 201 -9.84 0.61 -14.96
N LEU A 202 -9.06 -0.47 -15.05
CA LEU A 202 -8.50 -1.18 -13.90
C LEU A 202 -7.06 -0.73 -13.61
N MET A 203 -6.79 -0.40 -12.36
CA MET A 203 -5.43 -0.38 -11.83
C MET A 203 -4.92 -1.82 -11.73
N ASN A 204 -3.61 -1.98 -11.64
CA ASN A 204 -3.02 -3.32 -11.56
C ASN A 204 -1.93 -3.39 -10.49
N VAL A 205 -1.76 -4.54 -9.87
CA VAL A 205 -0.70 -4.80 -8.90
C VAL A 205 -0.27 -6.27 -8.97
N ASN A 206 0.77 -6.61 -8.30
CA ASN A 206 1.52 -7.85 -8.18
C ASN A 206 2.76 -7.89 -9.07
N GLY A 207 3.60 -8.86 -8.75
CA GLY A 207 4.99 -8.93 -9.21
C GLY A 207 5.95 -8.26 -8.23
N GLY A 208 7.22 -8.32 -8.53
CA GLY A 208 8.28 -7.98 -7.60
C GLY A 208 8.47 -9.07 -6.53
N ASN A 209 9.59 -9.03 -5.83
CA ASN A 209 9.91 -10.06 -4.85
C ASN A 209 10.69 -9.47 -3.66
N THR A 210 10.22 -8.30 -3.17
CA THR A 210 10.89 -7.65 -2.02
C THR A 210 10.68 -8.47 -0.76
N ALA A 211 11.77 -9.07 -0.26
CA ALA A 211 11.85 -9.72 1.03
C ALA A 211 13.25 -9.52 1.61
N LEU A 212 13.32 -9.07 2.86
CA LEU A 212 14.54 -8.99 3.64
C LEU A 212 14.29 -9.71 4.95
N THR A 213 15.17 -10.63 5.29
CA THR A 213 15.09 -11.38 6.55
C THR A 213 16.41 -11.22 7.33
N ARG A 214 16.44 -11.61 8.58
CA ARG A 214 17.69 -11.60 9.35
C ARG A 214 18.75 -12.54 8.76
N ALA A 215 18.31 -13.62 8.13
CA ALA A 215 19.21 -14.53 7.41
C ALA A 215 19.74 -13.89 6.11
N PHE A 216 18.93 -13.03 5.47
CA PHE A 216 19.29 -12.33 4.24
C PHE A 216 18.88 -10.85 4.30
N PRO A 217 19.64 -9.99 5.03
CA PRO A 217 19.31 -8.58 5.22
C PRO A 217 19.81 -7.67 4.09
N SER A 218 20.27 -8.23 2.97
CA SER A 218 20.86 -7.46 1.87
C SER A 218 19.82 -6.64 1.10
N LEU A 219 20.15 -5.38 0.80
CA LEU A 219 19.33 -4.50 -0.05
C LEU A 219 19.16 -5.03 -1.49
N THR A 220 19.88 -6.07 -1.90
CA THR A 220 19.63 -6.78 -3.16
C THR A 220 18.28 -7.51 -3.17
N GLY A 221 17.68 -7.75 -1.99
CA GLY A 221 16.30 -8.24 -1.86
C GLY A 221 15.21 -7.18 -2.08
N LEU A 222 15.57 -5.92 -2.41
CA LEU A 222 14.61 -4.89 -2.76
C LEU A 222 14.32 -4.90 -4.27
N TYR A 223 13.07 -5.08 -4.64
CA TYR A 223 12.61 -4.94 -6.02
C TYR A 223 12.10 -3.54 -6.31
N PRO A 224 12.03 -3.09 -7.58
CA PRO A 224 11.34 -1.85 -7.95
C PRO A 224 9.88 -1.85 -7.47
N LEU A 225 9.30 -0.66 -7.31
CA LEU A 225 7.86 -0.51 -7.02
C LEU A 225 7.02 -0.45 -8.29
N ILE A 226 7.65 -0.16 -9.42
CA ILE A 226 6.99 0.01 -10.71
C ILE A 226 7.83 -0.61 -11.84
N ARG A 227 7.14 -1.10 -12.86
CA ARG A 227 7.72 -1.56 -14.13
C ARG A 227 7.04 -0.84 -15.29
N PRO A 228 7.68 0.23 -15.85
CA PRO A 228 7.15 0.90 -17.03
C PRO A 228 7.20 -0.03 -18.26
N THR A 229 6.15 -0.01 -19.06
CA THR A 229 6.05 -0.71 -20.35
C THR A 229 5.48 0.22 -21.41
N ARG A 230 5.46 -0.22 -22.67
CA ARG A 230 4.79 0.53 -23.74
C ARG A 230 3.27 0.58 -23.61
N GLY A 231 2.67 -0.37 -22.87
CA GLY A 231 1.23 -0.44 -22.62
C GLY A 231 0.75 0.32 -21.39
N GLY A 232 1.67 0.79 -20.56
CA GLY A 232 1.39 1.44 -19.27
C GLY A 232 2.39 1.04 -18.21
N VAL A 233 2.02 1.19 -16.95
CA VAL A 233 2.87 0.87 -15.80
C VAL A 233 2.27 -0.33 -15.05
N GLN A 234 3.09 -1.33 -14.79
CA GLN A 234 2.78 -2.35 -13.78
C GLN A 234 3.29 -1.86 -12.42
N TYR A 235 2.45 -1.99 -11.40
CA TYR A 235 2.81 -1.70 -10.01
C TYR A 235 3.15 -3.00 -9.30
N TYR A 236 4.32 -3.05 -8.67
CA TYR A 236 4.73 -4.22 -7.91
C TYR A 236 4.21 -4.15 -6.47
N ALA A 237 3.94 -5.31 -5.89
CA ALA A 237 3.70 -5.42 -4.47
C ALA A 237 4.92 -4.90 -3.70
N PRO A 238 4.75 -3.91 -2.78
CA PRO A 238 5.88 -3.34 -2.06
C PRO A 238 6.70 -4.35 -1.26
N ILE A 239 6.05 -5.38 -0.73
CA ILE A 239 6.66 -6.54 -0.05
C ILE A 239 5.91 -7.77 -0.55
N ILE A 240 6.62 -8.85 -0.76
CA ILE A 240 6.08 -10.12 -1.29
C ILE A 240 5.23 -10.87 -0.25
N ASN A 241 4.41 -11.77 -0.72
CA ASN A 241 3.49 -12.59 0.06
C ASN A 241 4.18 -13.69 0.89
N GLU A 242 3.37 -14.46 1.61
CA GLU A 242 3.78 -15.53 2.51
C GLU A 242 4.58 -16.65 1.83
N ASN A 243 4.44 -16.86 0.54
CA ASN A 243 5.08 -17.97 -0.18
C ASN A 243 6.60 -17.95 -0.03
N VAL A 244 7.22 -16.76 -0.08
CA VAL A 244 8.67 -16.63 0.10
C VAL A 244 9.12 -17.01 1.51
N TYR A 245 8.27 -16.82 2.51
CA TYR A 245 8.57 -17.09 3.91
C TYR A 245 8.17 -18.50 4.36
N THR A 246 7.38 -19.21 3.57
CA THR A 246 6.79 -20.51 3.91
C THR A 246 7.17 -21.61 2.93
N ASN A 247 8.27 -21.43 2.18
CA ASN A 247 8.72 -22.37 1.17
C ASN A 247 7.56 -22.77 0.21
N LEU A 248 6.99 -21.76 -0.46
CA LEU A 248 5.87 -21.93 -1.39
C LEU A 248 4.67 -22.65 -0.77
N TRP A 249 4.30 -22.23 0.45
CA TRP A 249 3.22 -22.82 1.24
C TRP A 249 3.38 -24.31 1.57
N GLN A 250 4.61 -24.80 1.60
CA GLN A 250 4.93 -26.17 2.06
C GLN A 250 5.27 -26.23 3.55
N GLY A 251 5.55 -25.06 4.15
CA GLY A 251 5.88 -24.92 5.56
C GLY A 251 7.34 -24.53 5.83
N PRO A 252 7.62 -24.09 7.03
CA PRO A 252 6.69 -23.97 8.15
C PRO A 252 5.71 -22.79 7.98
N TYR A 253 4.42 -23.01 8.20
CA TYR A 253 3.36 -22.00 7.98
C TYR A 253 3.51 -20.77 8.89
N TYR A 254 4.17 -20.88 10.04
CA TYR A 254 4.54 -19.74 10.89
C TYR A 254 5.69 -18.91 10.30
N GLY A 255 6.33 -19.37 9.24
CA GLY A 255 7.45 -18.68 8.59
C GLY A 255 7.09 -17.28 8.10
N PHE A 256 5.83 -17.03 7.76
CA PHE A 256 5.36 -15.70 7.34
C PHE A 256 5.63 -14.60 8.40
N ARG A 257 5.87 -14.96 9.67
CA ARG A 257 6.34 -14.00 10.68
C ARG A 257 7.63 -13.26 10.24
N GLY A 258 8.41 -13.85 9.34
CA GLY A 258 9.59 -13.21 8.74
C GLY A 258 9.31 -11.88 8.03
N VAL A 259 8.06 -11.58 7.65
CA VAL A 259 7.68 -10.29 7.09
C VAL A 259 7.87 -9.14 8.09
N ILE A 260 7.78 -9.41 9.40
CA ILE A 260 8.06 -8.42 10.45
C ILE A 260 9.54 -7.99 10.41
N ASP A 261 10.45 -8.93 10.14
CA ASP A 261 11.86 -8.59 9.90
C ASP A 261 12.02 -7.73 8.64
N THR A 262 11.26 -8.03 7.57
CA THR A 262 11.24 -7.20 6.36
C THR A 262 10.74 -5.78 6.67
N PHE A 263 9.71 -5.63 7.51
CA PHE A 263 9.26 -4.31 7.96
C PHE A 263 10.38 -3.54 8.66
N ALA A 264 11.07 -4.15 9.61
CA ALA A 264 12.15 -3.54 10.36
C ALA A 264 13.37 -3.19 9.48
N LEU A 265 13.83 -4.14 8.65
CA LEU A 265 14.98 -3.97 7.77
C LEU A 265 14.75 -2.98 6.63
N THR A 266 13.50 -2.72 6.26
CA THR A 266 13.14 -1.69 5.27
C THR A 266 12.76 -0.35 5.90
N ASP A 267 12.79 -0.21 7.23
CA ASP A 267 12.55 1.05 7.93
C ASP A 267 13.86 1.76 8.35
N SER A 268 14.86 1.02 8.74
CA SER A 268 16.08 1.58 9.33
C SER A 268 17.35 1.09 8.60
N PRO A 269 18.39 1.93 8.45
CA PRO A 269 18.53 3.33 8.90
C PRO A 269 17.76 4.33 8.03
N ARG A 270 17.24 3.91 6.89
CA ARG A 270 16.43 4.70 5.97
C ARG A 270 15.16 3.95 5.63
N ARG A 271 13.99 4.64 5.68
CA ARG A 271 12.73 4.04 5.27
C ARG A 271 12.68 3.85 3.76
N LEU A 272 12.57 2.59 3.32
CA LEU A 272 12.58 2.16 1.94
C LEU A 272 11.24 1.58 1.51
N ARG A 273 10.43 1.10 2.49
CA ARG A 273 9.08 0.55 2.27
C ARG A 273 8.12 1.03 3.35
N GLY A 274 6.85 1.16 2.97
CA GLY A 274 5.74 1.17 3.90
C GLY A 274 5.56 -0.19 4.57
N LEU A 275 4.56 -0.32 5.40
CA LEU A 275 4.07 -1.61 5.86
C LEU A 275 3.16 -2.18 4.78
N HIS A 276 3.53 -3.28 4.19
CA HIS A 276 2.73 -3.93 3.18
C HIS A 276 2.53 -5.39 3.54
N LEU A 277 1.27 -5.77 3.77
CA LEU A 277 0.87 -7.13 4.05
C LEU A 277 0.12 -7.68 2.83
N TYR A 278 0.74 -8.64 2.18
CA TYR A 278 0.22 -9.33 1.01
C TYR A 278 0.13 -10.82 1.30
N TYR A 279 -1.05 -11.39 1.16
CA TYR A 279 -1.30 -12.81 1.41
C TYR A 279 -2.50 -13.33 0.64
N HIS A 280 -2.69 -14.64 0.65
CA HIS A 280 -3.78 -15.35 0.00
C HIS A 280 -4.78 -15.89 1.03
N PHE A 281 -6.01 -16.19 0.63
CA PHE A 281 -7.02 -16.72 1.54
C PHE A 281 -6.59 -18.01 2.24
N TYR A 282 -5.79 -18.86 1.58
CA TYR A 282 -5.29 -20.09 2.22
C TYR A 282 -4.45 -19.83 3.48
N SER A 283 -3.93 -18.61 3.69
CA SER A 283 -3.27 -18.22 4.96
C SER A 283 -4.21 -18.32 6.17
N GLY A 284 -5.51 -18.28 5.95
CA GLY A 284 -6.54 -18.55 6.98
C GLY A 284 -6.82 -20.02 7.24
N THR A 285 -6.10 -20.97 6.62
CA THR A 285 -6.41 -22.39 6.75
C THR A 285 -5.65 -23.13 7.85
N LYS A 286 -4.40 -22.79 8.10
CA LYS A 286 -3.54 -23.48 9.07
C LYS A 286 -3.47 -22.71 10.38
N GLN A 287 -3.71 -23.39 11.52
CA GLN A 287 -3.69 -22.74 12.82
C GLN A 287 -2.38 -22.01 13.13
N ALA A 288 -1.22 -22.56 12.67
CA ALA A 288 0.08 -21.92 12.84
C ALA A 288 0.17 -20.59 12.03
N SER A 289 -0.39 -20.57 10.83
CA SER A 289 -0.49 -19.37 10.00
C SER A 289 -1.43 -18.33 10.62
N ILE A 290 -2.62 -18.74 11.06
CA ILE A 290 -3.60 -17.84 11.70
C ILE A 290 -2.96 -17.12 12.91
N ARG A 291 -2.29 -17.85 13.79
CA ARG A 291 -1.56 -17.25 14.92
C ARG A 291 -0.48 -16.26 14.48
N THR A 292 0.22 -16.58 13.41
CA THR A 292 1.27 -15.73 12.83
C THR A 292 0.66 -14.47 12.23
N MET A 293 -0.45 -14.58 11.51
CA MET A 293 -1.17 -13.43 10.96
C MET A 293 -1.59 -12.44 12.05
N HIS A 294 -2.11 -12.92 13.17
CA HIS A 294 -2.41 -12.05 14.32
C HIS A 294 -1.18 -11.31 14.84
N GLN A 295 0.00 -11.98 14.89
CA GLN A 295 1.26 -11.32 15.29
C GLN A 295 1.67 -10.23 14.30
N ILE A 296 1.53 -10.48 13.00
CA ILE A 296 1.86 -9.51 11.94
C ILE A 296 0.91 -8.29 12.02
N TYR A 297 -0.39 -8.51 12.11
CA TYR A 297 -1.36 -7.43 12.26
C TYR A 297 -1.13 -6.60 13.52
N ALA A 298 -0.83 -7.25 14.65
CA ALA A 298 -0.50 -6.56 15.90
C ALA A 298 0.80 -5.73 15.77
N ALA A 299 1.84 -6.24 15.11
CA ALA A 299 3.06 -5.51 14.84
C ALA A 299 2.82 -4.29 13.97
N MET A 300 2.01 -4.42 12.91
CA MET A 300 1.63 -3.29 12.05
C MET A 300 0.83 -2.25 12.83
N GLN A 301 -0.12 -2.66 13.66
CA GLN A 301 -0.97 -1.77 14.44
C GLN A 301 -0.17 -0.98 15.48
N ALA A 302 0.87 -1.60 16.08
CA ALA A 302 1.75 -0.97 17.06
C ALA A 302 2.55 0.21 16.48
N GLU A 303 2.79 0.25 15.16
CA GLU A 303 3.43 1.38 14.50
C GLU A 303 2.48 2.58 14.26
N HIS A 304 1.19 2.45 14.55
CA HIS A 304 0.16 3.49 14.32
C HIS A 304 0.22 4.08 12.91
N PRO A 305 0.19 3.28 11.85
CA PRO A 305 0.42 3.75 10.50
C PRO A 305 -0.75 4.56 9.93
N LEU A 306 -0.54 5.11 8.74
CA LEU A 306 -1.60 5.62 7.89
C LEU A 306 -2.02 4.50 6.93
N SER A 307 -3.22 3.96 7.14
CA SER A 307 -3.76 2.88 6.30
C SER A 307 -4.37 3.42 5.02
N LEU A 308 -4.05 2.78 3.89
CA LEU A 308 -4.57 3.09 2.55
C LEU A 308 -5.02 1.82 1.85
N TRP A 309 -6.02 1.94 0.99
CA TRP A 309 -6.26 0.94 -0.05
C TRP A 309 -5.16 0.97 -1.11
N MET A 310 -4.98 -0.13 -1.83
CA MET A 310 -4.03 -0.18 -2.95
C MET A 310 -4.40 0.82 -4.04
N SER A 311 -5.70 1.03 -4.31
CA SER A 311 -6.15 2.05 -5.27
C SER A 311 -5.82 3.49 -4.85
N ASP A 312 -5.64 3.74 -3.56
CA ASP A 312 -5.14 5.03 -3.06
C ASP A 312 -3.60 5.10 -3.06
N TYR A 313 -2.93 3.96 -2.89
CA TYR A 313 -1.47 3.88 -2.86
C TYR A 313 -0.84 3.99 -4.25
N ILE A 314 -1.40 3.34 -5.27
CA ILE A 314 -0.89 3.36 -6.65
C ILE A 314 -0.71 4.79 -7.20
N PRO A 315 -1.65 5.74 -7.06
CA PRO A 315 -1.43 7.12 -7.51
C PRO A 315 -0.28 7.85 -6.79
N ARG A 316 0.13 7.37 -5.60
CA ARG A 316 1.34 7.87 -4.92
C ARG A 316 2.61 7.35 -5.57
N LEU A 317 2.61 6.10 -6.03
CA LEU A 317 3.69 5.53 -6.82
C LEU A 317 3.81 6.21 -8.19
N GLU A 318 2.69 6.56 -8.84
CA GLU A 318 2.70 7.39 -10.04
C GLU A 318 3.33 8.76 -9.77
N GLY A 319 2.96 9.39 -8.66
CA GLY A 319 3.56 10.63 -8.21
C GLY A 319 5.06 10.50 -7.99
N LEU A 320 5.52 9.40 -7.38
CA LEU A 320 6.94 9.11 -7.21
C LEU A 320 7.69 9.01 -8.55
N HIS A 321 7.06 8.38 -9.54
CA HIS A 321 7.64 8.20 -10.88
C HIS A 321 7.65 9.51 -11.70
N ARG A 322 6.63 10.37 -11.55
CA ARG A 322 6.44 11.60 -12.33
C ARG A 322 6.95 12.86 -11.63
N ALA A 323 7.26 12.79 -10.33
CA ALA A 323 7.70 13.93 -9.55
C ALA A 323 8.96 14.57 -10.14
N SER A 324 8.96 15.88 -10.22
CA SER A 324 10.12 16.67 -10.59
C SER A 324 10.42 17.73 -9.54
N LEU A 325 11.70 17.92 -9.28
CA LEU A 325 12.22 18.90 -8.33
C LEU A 325 13.25 19.77 -9.04
N ALA A 326 13.12 21.09 -8.91
CA ALA A 326 14.07 22.04 -9.45
C ALA A 326 14.47 23.06 -8.38
N LYS A 327 15.76 23.27 -8.17
CA LYS A 327 16.27 24.37 -7.34
C LYS A 327 16.20 25.66 -8.14
N ARG A 328 15.59 26.68 -7.55
CA ARG A 328 15.46 28.01 -8.14
C ARG A 328 16.65 28.89 -7.79
N ALA A 329 16.82 30.00 -8.53
CA ALA A 329 17.88 30.97 -8.28
C ALA A 329 17.83 31.61 -6.87
N ASP A 330 16.60 31.70 -6.29
CA ASP A 330 16.39 32.21 -4.92
C ASP A 330 16.67 31.14 -3.84
N GLY A 331 17.20 29.99 -4.20
CA GLY A 331 17.51 28.88 -3.28
C GLY A 331 16.32 28.00 -2.91
N SER A 332 15.08 28.37 -3.26
CA SER A 332 13.88 27.56 -3.01
C SER A 332 13.80 26.37 -3.98
N TRP A 333 12.96 25.39 -3.65
CA TRP A 333 12.70 24.22 -4.49
C TRP A 333 11.29 24.29 -5.07
N GLN A 334 11.20 24.14 -6.39
CA GLN A 334 9.92 23.96 -7.08
C GLN A 334 9.63 22.45 -7.18
N LEU A 335 8.46 22.03 -6.70
CA LEU A 335 7.97 20.66 -6.73
C LEU A 335 6.79 20.59 -7.70
N ARG A 336 6.81 19.67 -8.65
CA ARG A 336 5.77 19.46 -9.66
C ARG A 336 5.53 17.99 -9.93
N GLY A 337 4.33 17.64 -10.40
CA GLY A 337 4.01 16.28 -10.82
C GLY A 337 3.78 15.29 -9.67
N PHE A 338 3.62 15.76 -8.45
CA PHE A 338 3.45 14.92 -7.27
C PHE A 338 2.08 14.20 -7.21
N ALA A 339 1.08 14.69 -7.97
CA ALA A 339 -0.26 14.09 -8.03
C ALA A 339 -0.82 13.73 -6.63
N ALA A 340 -1.00 12.46 -6.30
CA ALA A 340 -1.44 12.00 -4.99
C ALA A 340 -0.29 11.87 -3.96
N LEU A 341 0.96 11.87 -4.38
CA LEU A 341 2.11 11.86 -3.47
C LEU A 341 2.14 13.14 -2.64
N ARG A 342 2.27 13.02 -1.33
CA ARG A 342 2.17 14.14 -0.39
C ARG A 342 3.35 14.27 0.55
N THR A 343 4.48 13.65 0.22
CA THR A 343 5.65 13.68 1.10
C THR A 343 6.94 13.91 0.33
N VAL A 344 7.74 14.79 0.88
CA VAL A 344 9.15 14.99 0.51
C VAL A 344 10.01 14.70 1.74
N ARG A 345 10.97 13.81 1.60
CA ARG A 345 11.96 13.54 2.63
C ARG A 345 13.17 14.47 2.43
N LEU A 346 13.58 15.12 3.49
CA LEU A 346 14.78 15.94 3.57
C LEU A 346 15.89 15.20 4.32
N ASP A 347 17.13 15.36 3.86
CA ASP A 347 18.27 15.15 4.72
C ASP A 347 18.26 16.26 5.80
N PRO A 348 18.48 15.95 7.09
CA PRO A 348 18.50 16.94 8.16
C PRO A 348 19.45 18.13 7.91
N ALA A 349 20.54 17.92 7.15
CA ALA A 349 21.50 18.96 6.78
C ALA A 349 20.88 20.07 5.87
N LEU A 350 19.74 19.81 5.23
CA LEU A 350 19.04 20.82 4.42
C LEU A 350 18.25 21.85 5.24
N GLY A 351 18.09 21.64 6.56
CA GLY A 351 17.32 22.52 7.42
C GLY A 351 15.83 22.15 7.48
N TRP A 352 14.98 23.11 7.76
CA TRP A 352 13.56 22.98 8.04
C TRP A 352 12.71 23.73 7.01
N PRO A 353 11.47 23.30 6.72
CA PRO A 353 10.58 24.10 5.88
C PRO A 353 10.22 25.42 6.55
N ASP A 354 10.35 26.52 5.82
CA ASP A 354 9.81 27.83 6.14
C ASP A 354 8.33 27.85 5.71
N LEU A 355 7.41 27.66 6.65
CA LEU A 355 5.98 27.55 6.36
C LEU A 355 5.37 28.86 5.88
N GLY A 356 6.01 30.00 6.21
CA GLY A 356 5.55 31.31 5.79
C GLY A 356 5.90 31.67 4.36
N ARG A 357 7.04 31.18 3.89
CA ARG A 357 7.55 31.48 2.55
C ARG A 357 7.32 30.34 1.57
N SER A 358 6.96 29.15 2.07
CA SER A 358 6.59 27.98 1.26
C SER A 358 5.13 28.06 0.83
N THR A 359 4.79 27.42 -0.28
CA THR A 359 3.41 27.20 -0.72
C THR A 359 3.14 25.73 -0.89
N GLY A 360 1.95 25.25 -0.49
CA GLY A 360 1.59 23.84 -0.58
C GLY A 360 2.31 22.95 0.44
N VAL A 361 2.75 23.50 1.57
CA VAL A 361 3.40 22.80 2.69
C VAL A 361 2.54 22.94 3.94
N ALA A 362 2.22 21.82 4.59
CA ALA A 362 1.36 21.78 5.79
C ALA A 362 2.17 21.62 7.08
N GLY A 363 3.36 21.08 7.02
CA GLY A 363 4.16 20.82 8.20
C GLY A 363 5.29 19.84 7.94
N VAL A 364 5.85 19.31 9.03
CA VAL A 364 7.02 18.44 8.97
C VAL A 364 7.11 17.59 10.23
N ARG A 365 7.44 16.31 10.04
CA ARG A 365 7.83 15.42 11.13
C ARG A 365 9.29 15.00 10.97
N ASP A 366 10.04 15.12 12.09
CA ASP A 366 11.43 14.67 12.16
C ASP A 366 11.47 13.30 12.80
N LEU A 367 12.03 12.33 12.08
CA LEU A 367 12.15 10.92 12.50
C LEU A 367 13.59 10.47 12.32
N PRO A 368 14.04 9.38 12.99
CA PRO A 368 15.39 8.84 12.80
C PRO A 368 15.73 8.53 11.34
N GLN A 369 14.73 8.15 10.53
CA GLN A 369 14.88 7.80 9.10
C GLN A 369 15.00 9.03 8.18
N GLY A 370 14.71 10.24 8.69
CA GLY A 370 14.76 11.50 7.94
C GLY A 370 13.67 12.49 8.34
N ARG A 371 13.71 13.65 7.73
CA ARG A 371 12.73 14.72 7.94
C ARG A 371 11.67 14.69 6.85
N TYR A 372 10.43 14.41 7.21
CA TYR A 372 9.31 14.22 6.28
C TYR A 372 8.44 15.48 6.23
N VAL A 373 8.49 16.19 5.12
CA VAL A 373 7.69 17.40 4.85
C VAL A 373 6.35 16.99 4.25
N HIS A 374 5.26 17.48 4.82
CA HIS A 374 3.88 17.19 4.40
C HIS A 374 3.42 18.21 3.36
N LEU A 375 3.03 17.72 2.18
CA LEU A 375 2.52 18.57 1.10
C LEU A 375 0.99 18.61 1.15
N SER A 376 0.43 19.81 1.09
CA SER A 376 -1.01 20.05 0.99
C SER A 376 -1.49 20.24 -0.46
N ALA A 377 -0.58 20.15 -1.44
CA ALA A 377 -0.88 20.31 -2.85
C ALA A 377 0.03 19.42 -3.73
N ALA A 378 -0.41 19.12 -4.95
CA ALA A 378 0.36 18.35 -5.94
C ALA A 378 1.57 19.11 -6.50
N ASN A 379 1.51 20.45 -6.44
CA ASN A 379 2.60 21.35 -6.78
C ASN A 379 2.88 22.23 -5.58
N ALA A 380 4.15 22.39 -5.23
CA ALA A 380 4.56 23.15 -4.06
C ALA A 380 5.84 23.93 -4.35
N ARG A 381 6.04 25.00 -3.59
CA ARG A 381 7.32 25.69 -3.47
C ARG A 381 7.81 25.50 -2.04
N LEU A 382 8.98 24.89 -1.90
CA LEU A 382 9.61 24.62 -0.60
C LEU A 382 10.76 25.60 -0.39
N VAL A 383 10.64 26.45 0.60
CA VAL A 383 11.71 27.30 1.11
C VAL A 383 12.25 26.67 2.38
N LEU A 384 13.56 26.67 2.56
CA LEU A 384 14.23 26.08 3.72
C LEU A 384 14.85 27.16 4.61
N ARG A 385 14.96 26.85 5.91
CA ARG A 385 15.56 27.69 6.95
C ARG A 385 16.33 26.81 7.94
N ASP A 386 17.22 27.42 8.74
CA ASP A 386 18.09 26.69 9.66
C ASP A 386 17.37 26.11 10.88
N SER A 387 16.29 26.76 11.32
CA SER A 387 15.52 26.34 12.50
C SER A 387 14.07 26.02 12.14
N ARG A 388 13.40 25.24 13.00
CA ARG A 388 11.99 24.90 12.82
C ARG A 388 11.12 26.17 12.83
N ASP A 389 10.15 26.24 11.92
CA ASP A 389 9.16 27.33 11.86
C ASP A 389 8.26 27.27 13.10
N PRO A 390 8.00 28.43 13.79
CA PRO A 390 7.17 28.46 14.99
C PRO A 390 5.66 28.38 14.72
N ARG A 391 5.21 28.48 13.48
CA ARG A 391 3.79 28.43 13.12
C ARG A 391 3.17 27.09 13.48
N PRO A 392 1.86 27.06 13.80
CA PRO A 392 1.13 25.81 13.96
C PRO A 392 1.28 24.95 12.71
N ALA A 393 1.76 23.73 12.87
CA ALA A 393 2.13 22.85 11.75
C ALA A 393 1.59 21.44 11.95
N LEU A 394 1.19 20.79 10.88
CA LEU A 394 0.89 19.37 10.88
C LEU A 394 2.14 18.59 11.28
N GLU A 395 2.09 17.86 12.39
CA GLU A 395 3.14 16.93 12.81
C GLU A 395 2.82 15.52 12.29
N GLU A 396 1.59 15.04 12.55
CA GLU A 396 1.11 13.77 12.00
C GLU A 396 -0.41 13.70 11.88
N ALA A 397 -0.88 12.88 10.94
CA ALA A 397 -2.28 12.46 10.86
C ALA A 397 -2.39 11.05 10.30
N ASN A 398 -3.41 10.30 10.73
CA ASN A 398 -3.66 8.93 10.27
C ASN A 398 -4.46 8.85 8.97
N ARG A 399 -4.60 9.98 8.24
CA ARG A 399 -5.41 10.09 7.04
C ARG A 399 -4.81 10.98 5.97
N PRO A 400 -5.18 10.78 4.69
CA PRO A 400 -4.79 11.66 3.60
C PRO A 400 -5.25 13.10 3.79
N LEU A 401 -4.29 14.03 3.69
CA LEU A 401 -4.55 15.45 3.70
C LEU A 401 -5.08 15.92 2.34
N LYS A 402 -6.20 16.65 2.34
CA LYS A 402 -6.77 17.27 1.13
C LYS A 402 -6.31 18.69 0.93
N HIS A 403 -6.33 19.49 1.98
CA HIS A 403 -5.71 20.82 2.00
C HIS A 403 -5.31 21.23 3.42
N TRP A 404 -4.38 22.18 3.51
CA TRP A 404 -3.92 22.87 4.69
C TRP A 404 -3.57 24.29 4.29
N ARG A 405 -4.27 25.30 4.83
CA ARG A 405 -4.13 26.69 4.42
C ARG A 405 -4.00 27.60 5.62
N TYR A 406 -2.93 28.35 5.67
CA TYR A 406 -2.74 29.43 6.62
C TYR A 406 -3.54 30.65 6.17
N ARG A 407 -4.27 31.28 7.09
CA ARG A 407 -5.03 32.53 6.91
C ARG A 407 -4.28 33.68 7.55
N ASP A 408 -4.55 34.90 7.08
CA ASP A 408 -3.90 36.13 7.57
C ASP A 408 -4.19 36.43 9.04
N ASP A 409 -5.30 35.92 9.56
CA ASP A 409 -5.71 36.03 10.97
C ASP A 409 -5.08 34.96 11.89
N GLY A 410 -4.13 34.16 11.36
CA GLY A 410 -3.43 33.12 12.10
C GLY A 410 -4.17 31.77 12.18
N ARG A 411 -5.38 31.67 11.63
CA ARG A 411 -6.10 30.41 11.56
C ARG A 411 -5.49 29.50 10.52
N VAL A 412 -5.66 28.19 10.73
CA VAL A 412 -5.40 27.15 9.73
C VAL A 412 -6.72 26.49 9.34
N GLU A 413 -7.02 26.49 8.07
CA GLU A 413 -8.13 25.72 7.50
C GLU A 413 -7.59 24.43 6.89
N PHE A 414 -8.25 23.29 7.18
CA PHE A 414 -7.80 22.01 6.71
C PHE A 414 -8.94 21.07 6.35
N ALA A 415 -8.63 20.10 5.50
CA ALA A 415 -9.51 18.98 5.21
C ALA A 415 -8.74 17.67 5.12
N PHE A 416 -9.33 16.62 5.65
CA PHE A 416 -8.86 15.24 5.54
C PHE A 416 -9.95 14.35 4.96
N ALA A 417 -9.56 13.39 4.16
CA ALA A 417 -10.45 12.33 3.68
C ALA A 417 -9.92 10.97 4.12
N GLY A 418 -10.80 9.98 4.18
CA GLY A 418 -10.44 8.62 4.54
C GLY A 418 -11.66 7.84 5.05
N HIS A 419 -11.41 6.67 5.58
CA HIS A 419 -12.44 5.69 5.97
C HIS A 419 -12.34 5.25 7.45
N LEU A 420 -11.52 5.93 8.22
CA LEU A 420 -11.32 5.67 9.65
C LEU A 420 -11.52 6.98 10.44
N PRO A 421 -11.78 7.00 11.76
CA PRO A 421 -11.78 8.18 12.60
C PRO A 421 -10.47 8.97 12.54
N LEU A 422 -10.47 10.31 12.46
CA LEU A 422 -9.28 11.14 12.32
C LEU A 422 -8.56 11.32 13.66
N ARG A 423 -7.28 10.99 13.69
CA ARG A 423 -6.35 11.44 14.73
C ARG A 423 -5.35 12.42 14.11
N LEU A 424 -5.34 13.64 14.62
CA LEU A 424 -4.52 14.75 14.15
C LEU A 424 -3.58 15.20 15.26
N VAL A 425 -2.30 15.34 14.97
CA VAL A 425 -1.30 15.94 15.86
C VAL A 425 -0.73 17.17 15.20
N VAL A 426 -0.77 18.27 15.94
CA VAL A 426 -0.28 19.58 15.52
C VAL A 426 0.82 20.03 16.46
N ARG A 427 1.90 20.55 15.93
CA ARG A 427 2.93 21.25 16.71
C ARG A 427 2.59 22.73 16.77
N ALA A 428 2.52 23.27 17.98
CA ALA A 428 2.31 24.68 18.22
C ALA A 428 2.88 25.10 19.57
N ALA A 429 3.29 26.37 19.70
CA ALA A 429 3.85 26.90 20.93
C ALA A 429 2.76 27.33 21.95
N GLY A 430 1.55 27.66 21.49
CA GLY A 430 0.46 28.16 22.31
C GLY A 430 -0.74 27.19 22.39
N ASP A 431 -1.79 27.65 23.03
CA ASP A 431 -3.03 26.87 23.20
C ASP A 431 -3.81 26.76 21.91
N CYS A 432 -4.13 25.52 21.54
CA CYS A 432 -4.81 25.22 20.31
C CYS A 432 -6.27 24.81 20.51
N ARG A 433 -7.14 25.34 19.68
CA ARG A 433 -8.56 24.98 19.58
C ARG A 433 -8.87 24.51 18.18
N LEU A 434 -9.57 23.38 18.08
CA LEU A 434 -9.98 22.80 16.82
C LEU A 434 -11.48 22.72 16.73
N SER A 435 -12.02 23.09 15.57
CA SER A 435 -13.43 22.90 15.23
C SER A 435 -13.57 22.26 13.84
N ALA A 436 -14.61 21.45 13.64
CA ALA A 436 -14.99 20.87 12.37
C ALA A 436 -16.50 20.58 12.37
N ALA A 437 -17.17 20.74 11.23
CA ALA A 437 -18.61 20.58 11.09
C ALA A 437 -19.42 21.36 12.16
N GLY A 438 -18.97 22.58 12.48
CA GLY A 438 -19.61 23.46 13.49
C GLY A 438 -19.42 23.00 14.94
N LYS A 439 -18.63 21.96 15.23
CA LYS A 439 -18.38 21.44 16.58
C LYS A 439 -16.92 21.67 16.99
N ALA A 440 -16.71 21.99 18.27
CA ALA A 440 -15.38 22.04 18.86
C ALA A 440 -14.94 20.65 19.35
N PHE A 441 -13.65 20.35 19.16
CA PHE A 441 -13.05 19.11 19.63
C PHE A 441 -11.94 19.43 20.63
N PRO A 442 -11.95 18.80 21.82
CA PRO A 442 -10.92 19.03 22.83
C PRO A 442 -9.58 18.45 22.34
N GLY A 443 -8.51 19.20 22.54
CA GLY A 443 -7.15 18.76 22.30
C GLY A 443 -6.45 18.34 23.59
N LYS A 444 -5.53 17.39 23.49
CA LYS A 444 -4.60 17.02 24.57
C LYS A 444 -3.23 17.60 24.26
N ALA A 445 -2.73 18.49 25.15
CA ALA A 445 -1.40 19.07 25.02
C ALA A 445 -0.31 18.20 25.65
N GLY A 446 0.88 18.19 25.05
CA GLY A 446 2.06 17.54 25.61
C GLY A 446 3.30 17.80 24.75
N ASN A 447 4.40 18.26 25.34
CA ASN A 447 5.70 18.46 24.66
C ASN A 447 5.63 19.36 23.40
N GLY A 448 4.83 20.43 23.43
CA GLY A 448 4.64 21.32 22.29
C GLY A 448 3.81 20.70 21.16
N LEU A 449 3.09 19.62 21.45
CA LEU A 449 2.18 18.94 20.54
C LEU A 449 0.75 18.98 21.07
N TRP A 450 -0.20 19.12 20.17
CA TRP A 450 -1.63 19.03 20.44
C TRP A 450 -2.22 17.86 19.66
N THR A 451 -2.83 16.91 20.37
CA THR A 451 -3.50 15.75 19.76
C THR A 451 -5.01 15.95 19.81
N PHE A 452 -5.66 15.78 18.66
CA PHE A 452 -7.11 15.83 18.48
C PHE A 452 -7.61 14.50 17.92
N GLU A 453 -8.76 14.04 18.44
CA GLU A 453 -9.45 12.86 17.95
C GLU A 453 -10.85 13.26 17.49
N LEU A 454 -11.14 13.02 16.21
CA LEU A 454 -12.42 13.35 15.58
C LEU A 454 -13.10 12.04 15.14
N PRO A 455 -14.31 11.74 15.66
CA PRO A 455 -14.98 10.45 15.37
C PRO A 455 -15.59 10.39 13.97
N MET A 456 -15.31 11.36 13.11
CA MET A 456 -15.83 11.44 11.75
C MET A 456 -14.81 10.91 10.72
N GLU A 457 -15.30 10.26 9.69
CA GLU A 457 -14.48 9.72 8.62
C GLU A 457 -14.00 10.78 7.62
N GLN A 458 -14.71 11.86 7.44
CA GLN A 458 -14.34 12.96 6.56
C GLN A 458 -14.41 14.27 7.34
N VAL A 459 -13.36 15.07 7.20
CA VAL A 459 -13.31 16.45 7.72
C VAL A 459 -13.12 17.38 6.52
N ARG A 460 -14.16 18.14 6.17
CA ARG A 460 -14.18 19.02 5.00
C ARG A 460 -13.84 20.46 5.33
N ASP A 461 -14.15 20.89 6.54
CA ASP A 461 -14.18 22.29 7.00
C ASP A 461 -13.49 22.47 8.37
N GLY A 462 -12.39 21.74 8.58
CA GLY A 462 -11.62 21.85 9.81
C GLY A 462 -10.98 23.24 9.97
N GLN A 463 -11.02 23.76 11.16
CA GLN A 463 -10.36 25.00 11.56
C GLN A 463 -9.53 24.77 12.81
N LEU A 464 -8.31 25.30 12.82
CA LEU A 464 -7.39 25.28 13.96
C LEU A 464 -6.93 26.69 14.25
N VAL A 465 -7.02 27.07 15.52
CA VAL A 465 -6.51 28.35 16.06
C VAL A 465 -5.58 28.03 17.22
N CYS A 466 -4.33 28.48 17.14
CA CYS A 466 -3.35 28.36 18.21
C CYS A 466 -2.89 29.78 18.65
N ARG A 467 -2.96 30.10 19.93
CA ARG A 467 -2.62 31.42 20.52
C ARG A 467 -1.65 31.27 21.67
#